data_e8988188129406b2a1f007e081c509ce
#
_entry.id   e8988188129406b2a1f007e081c509ce
#
_cell.length_a   1.000
_cell.length_b   1.000
_cell.length_c   1.000
_cell.angle_alpha   90.00
_cell.angle_beta   90.00
_cell.angle_gamma   90.00
#
_symmetry.space_group_name_H-M   'P 1'
#
loop_
_entity.id
_entity.type
_entity.pdbx_description
1 polymer ?
#
loop_
_entity_poly.entity_id
_entity_poly.type
_entity_poly.pdbx_seq_one_letter_code
_entity_poly.pdbx_strand_id
1 'polypeptide(L)'
;MLKIEKIKEKIKNFDTEKCGEDLNCYLSRIAANQNYSVDCYRESDLDCSECLRLSLLELLEEYKEEYKEPIKLTQFEYEYLKFAKENEYNFIARDKNNNLYLYSNKPWKAENDWDYEDRTTPVFAELFKFVKWEDEEPWKIDSILSNCEVIEDEKS
;
A
#
# COMPACT_ATOMS: atom_id res chain seq x y z
N MET A 1 -15.44 7.99 -3.53
CA MET A 1 -15.80 7.23 -2.31
C MET A 1 -15.49 8.09 -1.09
N LEU A 2 -16.41 8.22 -0.16
CA LEU A 2 -16.18 8.98 1.07
C LEU A 2 -15.32 8.17 2.06
N LYS A 3 -14.52 8.84 2.88
CA LYS A 3 -13.72 8.18 3.94
C LYS A 3 -14.59 7.34 4.89
N ILE A 4 -15.81 7.78 5.18
CA ILE A 4 -16.76 7.05 6.02
C ILE A 4 -17.10 5.67 5.46
N GLU A 5 -17.12 5.48 4.15
CA GLU A 5 -17.42 4.19 3.53
C GLU A 5 -16.29 3.17 3.77
N LYS A 6 -15.04 3.66 3.89
CA LYS A 6 -13.87 2.82 4.22
C LYS A 6 -13.89 2.30 5.65
N ILE A 7 -14.48 3.05 6.58
CA ILE A 7 -14.54 2.66 8.00
C ILE A 7 -15.90 2.09 8.41
N LYS A 8 -16.82 1.95 7.46
CA LYS A 8 -18.19 1.46 7.69
C LYS A 8 -18.22 0.17 8.52
N GLU A 9 -17.37 -0.79 8.21
CA GLU A 9 -17.32 -2.06 8.96
C GLU A 9 -16.80 -1.88 10.39
N LYS A 10 -15.87 -0.97 10.62
CA LYS A 10 -15.37 -0.64 11.96
C LYS A 10 -16.47 0.00 12.81
N ILE A 11 -17.27 0.91 12.21
CA ILE A 11 -18.41 1.54 12.89
C ILE A 11 -19.48 0.51 13.20
N LYS A 12 -19.76 -0.40 12.29
CA LYS A 12 -20.80 -1.43 12.40
C LYS A 12 -20.51 -2.47 13.49
N ASN A 13 -19.22 -2.81 13.65
CA ASN A 13 -18.74 -3.79 14.63
C ASN A 13 -18.31 -3.16 15.96
N PHE A 14 -18.74 -1.92 16.19
CA PHE A 14 -18.42 -1.18 17.40
C PHE A 14 -19.07 -1.80 18.63
N ASP A 15 -18.27 -2.14 19.64
CA ASP A 15 -18.74 -2.69 20.89
C ASP A 15 -19.05 -1.55 21.89
N THR A 16 -20.32 -1.23 22.03
CA THR A 16 -20.80 -0.18 22.92
C THR A 16 -20.68 -0.53 24.41
N GLU A 17 -20.49 -1.80 24.76
CA GLU A 17 -20.38 -2.24 26.16
C GLU A 17 -19.01 -1.92 26.78
N LYS A 18 -18.00 -1.71 25.97
CA LYS A 18 -16.64 -1.34 26.41
C LYS A 18 -16.40 0.15 26.56
N CYS A 19 -17.39 0.96 26.29
CA CYS A 19 -17.26 2.41 26.41
C CYS A 19 -17.48 2.87 27.86
N GLY A 20 -16.41 2.85 28.64
CA GLY A 20 -16.32 3.66 29.87
C GLY A 20 -15.98 5.13 29.61
N GLU A 21 -15.80 5.53 28.34
CA GLU A 21 -15.40 6.86 27.91
C GLU A 21 -16.50 7.53 27.08
N ASP A 22 -16.44 8.85 26.96
CA ASP A 22 -17.42 9.64 26.24
C ASP A 22 -17.54 9.17 24.78
N LEU A 23 -18.73 8.87 24.34
CA LEU A 23 -19.06 8.37 23.00
C LEU A 23 -18.46 9.26 21.89
N ASN A 24 -18.42 10.56 22.13
CA ASN A 24 -17.85 11.55 21.20
C ASN A 24 -16.36 11.32 20.96
N CYS A 25 -15.60 11.02 22.02
CA CYS A 25 -14.17 10.74 21.96
C CYS A 25 -13.88 9.49 21.14
N TYR A 26 -14.72 8.49 21.30
CA TYR A 26 -14.57 7.21 20.63
C TYR A 26 -14.87 7.30 19.13
N LEU A 27 -15.94 7.98 18.76
CA LEU A 27 -16.27 8.23 17.35
C LEU A 27 -15.17 9.04 16.65
N SER A 28 -14.62 10.04 17.32
CA SER A 28 -13.50 10.83 16.79
C SER A 28 -12.24 10.01 16.55
N ARG A 29 -11.91 9.08 17.44
CA ARG A 29 -10.77 8.18 17.29
C ARG A 29 -10.95 7.18 16.15
N ILE A 30 -12.15 6.65 15.96
CA ILE A 30 -12.46 5.77 14.82
C ILE A 30 -12.34 6.56 13.52
N ALA A 31 -12.85 7.78 13.46
CA ALA A 31 -12.80 8.65 12.31
C ALA A 31 -11.36 8.99 11.90
N ALA A 32 -10.53 9.34 12.88
CA ALA A 32 -9.13 9.69 12.66
C ALA A 32 -8.19 8.47 12.50
N ASN A 33 -8.72 7.23 12.57
CA ASN A 33 -7.94 5.97 12.58
C ASN A 33 -6.82 5.96 13.64
N GLN A 34 -7.05 6.62 14.77
CA GLN A 34 -6.07 6.74 15.85
C GLN A 34 -6.02 5.48 16.72
N ASN A 35 -4.82 5.08 17.12
CA ASN A 35 -4.62 4.02 18.11
C ASN A 35 -4.99 4.51 19.50
N TYR A 36 -5.51 3.60 20.34
CA TYR A 36 -5.87 3.86 21.75
C TYR A 36 -4.73 4.38 22.65
N SER A 37 -3.49 4.31 22.18
CA SER A 37 -2.29 4.76 22.91
C SER A 37 -1.92 6.22 22.64
N VAL A 38 -2.61 6.90 21.75
CA VAL A 38 -2.36 8.32 21.50
C VAL A 38 -3.26 9.12 22.40
N ASP A 39 -2.66 10.02 23.17
CA ASP A 39 -3.38 10.91 24.08
C ASP A 39 -4.46 11.69 23.29
N CYS A 40 -5.63 11.78 23.90
CA CYS A 40 -6.72 12.61 23.45
C CYS A 40 -6.20 14.02 23.13
N TYR A 41 -6.77 14.70 22.12
CA TYR A 41 -6.50 16.14 21.82
C TYR A 41 -6.64 17.08 23.03
N ARG A 42 -6.66 16.55 24.25
CA ARG A 42 -6.65 17.32 25.50
C ARG A 42 -5.45 18.27 25.66
N GLU A 43 -4.40 18.04 24.89
CA GLU A 43 -3.27 18.96 24.79
C GLU A 43 -3.49 20.09 23.78
N SER A 44 -4.51 20.00 22.94
CA SER A 44 -4.99 21.11 22.10
C SER A 44 -6.13 21.82 22.84
N ASP A 45 -6.23 23.13 22.72
CA ASP A 45 -7.30 23.96 23.31
C ASP A 45 -8.71 23.67 22.73
N LEU A 46 -8.88 22.55 22.04
CA LEU A 46 -10.14 22.10 21.45
C LEU A 46 -10.99 21.35 22.46
N ASP A 47 -12.25 21.73 22.58
CA ASP A 47 -13.22 20.95 23.34
C ASP A 47 -13.69 19.68 22.58
N CYS A 48 -14.33 18.73 23.30
CA CYS A 48 -14.77 17.46 22.71
C CYS A 48 -15.79 17.66 21.58
N SER A 49 -16.61 18.68 21.62
CA SER A 49 -17.62 18.98 20.59
C SER A 49 -16.94 19.47 19.31
N GLU A 50 -15.92 20.29 19.44
CA GLU A 50 -15.15 20.81 18.31
C GLU A 50 -14.29 19.73 17.67
N CYS A 51 -13.67 18.88 18.47
CA CYS A 51 -12.95 17.69 18.01
C CYS A 51 -13.86 16.75 17.20
N LEU A 52 -15.08 16.46 17.69
CA LEU A 52 -16.07 15.65 16.99
C LEU A 52 -16.48 16.28 15.66
N ARG A 53 -16.74 17.60 15.65
CA ARG A 53 -17.12 18.34 14.45
C ARG A 53 -16.05 18.25 13.36
N LEU A 54 -14.79 18.48 13.71
CA LEU A 54 -13.67 18.41 12.78
C LEU A 54 -13.47 16.99 12.25
N SER A 55 -13.58 15.98 13.10
CA SER A 55 -13.47 14.57 12.72
C SER A 55 -14.60 14.15 11.76
N LEU A 56 -15.83 14.62 11.97
CA LEU A 56 -16.94 14.36 11.06
C LEU A 56 -16.75 15.05 9.71
N LEU A 57 -16.23 16.26 9.68
CA LEU A 57 -15.90 16.96 8.42
C LEU A 57 -14.84 16.20 7.64
N GLU A 58 -13.80 15.69 8.31
CA GLU A 58 -12.77 14.88 7.67
C GLU A 58 -13.33 13.58 7.06
N LEU A 59 -14.31 12.95 7.71
CA LEU A 59 -14.99 11.77 7.17
C LEU A 59 -15.80 12.02 5.91
N LEU A 60 -16.28 13.27 5.73
CA LEU A 60 -17.05 13.68 4.56
C LEU A 60 -16.15 14.11 3.39
N GLU A 61 -14.85 14.23 3.60
CA GLU A 61 -13.92 14.46 2.49
C GLU A 61 -13.88 13.24 1.57
N GLU A 62 -13.79 13.51 0.27
CA GLU A 62 -13.59 12.45 -0.70
C GLU A 62 -12.26 11.76 -0.41
N TYR A 63 -12.31 10.45 -0.32
CA TYR A 63 -11.11 9.63 -0.32
C TYR A 63 -10.46 9.74 -1.69
N LYS A 64 -9.41 10.53 -1.78
CA LYS A 64 -8.52 10.52 -2.94
C LYS A 64 -7.61 9.32 -2.79
N GLU A 65 -8.03 8.17 -3.36
CA GLU A 65 -7.02 7.21 -3.76
C GLU A 65 -6.08 7.97 -4.70
N GLU A 66 -4.80 8.01 -4.40
CA GLU A 66 -3.83 8.38 -5.41
C GLU A 66 -4.08 7.43 -6.59
N TYR A 67 -4.70 7.95 -7.64
CA TYR A 67 -4.87 7.20 -8.88
C TYR A 67 -3.47 6.96 -9.43
N LYS A 68 -2.93 5.79 -9.10
CA LYS A 68 -1.72 5.30 -9.75
C LYS A 68 -2.17 4.75 -11.09
N GLU A 69 -1.69 5.34 -12.16
CA GLU A 69 -1.91 4.78 -13.49
C GLU A 69 -1.57 3.28 -13.47
N PRO A 70 -2.41 2.44 -14.08
CA PRO A 70 -2.15 1.02 -14.11
C PRO A 70 -0.82 0.73 -14.81
N ILE A 71 -0.05 -0.17 -14.24
CA ILE A 71 1.21 -0.61 -14.81
C ILE A 71 0.91 -1.41 -16.08
N LYS A 72 1.46 -0.96 -17.20
CA LYS A 72 1.31 -1.67 -18.48
C LYS A 72 2.27 -2.84 -18.54
N LEU A 73 1.73 -4.02 -18.69
CA LEU A 73 2.47 -5.28 -18.85
C LEU A 73 2.14 -5.91 -20.19
N THR A 74 3.13 -6.48 -20.84
CA THR A 74 2.86 -7.43 -21.92
C THR A 74 2.20 -8.70 -21.37
N GLN A 75 1.54 -9.48 -22.22
CA GLN A 75 0.96 -10.77 -21.80
C GLN A 75 2.03 -11.67 -21.19
N PHE A 76 3.24 -11.68 -21.78
CA PHE A 76 4.36 -12.47 -21.27
C PHE A 76 4.80 -12.00 -19.87
N GLU A 77 4.96 -10.70 -19.65
CA GLU A 77 5.34 -10.15 -18.34
C GLU A 77 4.31 -10.48 -17.26
N TYR A 78 3.02 -10.38 -17.59
CA TYR A 78 1.93 -10.73 -16.69
C TYR A 78 1.98 -12.21 -16.28
N GLU A 79 2.06 -13.12 -17.24
CA GLU A 79 2.14 -14.57 -16.96
C GLU A 79 3.43 -14.93 -16.20
N TYR A 80 4.54 -14.26 -16.52
CA TYR A 80 5.80 -14.44 -15.82
C TYR A 80 5.72 -14.05 -14.33
N LEU A 81 5.09 -12.92 -14.00
CA LEU A 81 4.89 -12.53 -12.60
C LEU A 81 3.94 -13.47 -11.85
N LYS A 82 2.89 -13.97 -12.50
CA LYS A 82 2.03 -15.00 -11.92
C LYS A 82 2.81 -16.26 -11.59
N PHE A 83 3.59 -16.76 -12.53
CA PHE A 83 4.45 -17.92 -12.32
C PHE A 83 5.49 -17.67 -11.21
N ALA A 84 6.11 -16.49 -11.17
CA ALA A 84 7.03 -16.13 -10.11
C ALA A 84 6.34 -16.16 -8.74
N LYS A 85 5.11 -15.66 -8.65
CA LYS A 85 4.32 -15.69 -7.41
C LYS A 85 3.98 -17.11 -6.96
N GLU A 86 3.60 -17.99 -7.87
CA GLU A 86 3.35 -19.41 -7.59
C GLU A 86 4.60 -20.15 -7.09
N ASN A 87 5.78 -19.65 -7.44
CA ASN A 87 7.08 -20.16 -6.99
C ASN A 87 7.65 -19.38 -5.78
N GLU A 88 6.78 -18.70 -5.02
CA GLU A 88 7.10 -18.01 -3.77
C GLU A 88 8.04 -16.79 -3.90
N TYR A 89 8.19 -16.22 -5.10
CA TYR A 89 8.81 -14.92 -5.26
C TYR A 89 7.79 -13.83 -5.00
N ASN A 90 8.14 -12.87 -4.17
CA ASN A 90 7.22 -11.83 -3.70
C ASN A 90 7.62 -10.42 -4.11
N PHE A 91 8.90 -10.23 -4.48
CA PHE A 91 9.46 -8.93 -4.82
C PHE A 91 10.27 -8.97 -6.09
N ILE A 92 10.34 -7.82 -6.77
CA ILE A 92 11.19 -7.59 -7.93
C ILE A 92 11.90 -6.23 -7.75
N ALA A 93 13.19 -6.19 -8.07
CA ALA A 93 13.96 -4.96 -8.02
C ALA A 93 15.09 -4.98 -9.04
N ARG A 94 15.53 -3.78 -9.43
CA ARG A 94 16.60 -3.57 -10.41
C ARG A 94 17.80 -2.92 -9.74
N ASP A 95 18.97 -3.47 -10.00
CA ASP A 95 20.24 -2.95 -9.52
C ASP A 95 20.73 -1.75 -10.34
N LYS A 96 21.68 -1.02 -9.81
CA LYS A 96 22.30 0.13 -10.46
C LYS A 96 22.99 -0.20 -11.80
N ASN A 97 23.46 -1.43 -11.95
CA ASN A 97 24.06 -1.94 -13.19
C ASN A 97 23.02 -2.44 -14.22
N ASN A 98 21.73 -2.17 -13.97
CA ASN A 98 20.60 -2.57 -14.79
C ASN A 98 20.22 -4.06 -14.74
N ASN A 99 20.83 -4.87 -13.89
CA ASN A 99 20.39 -6.24 -13.66
C ASN A 99 19.07 -6.26 -12.89
N LEU A 100 18.21 -7.21 -13.24
CA LEU A 100 16.87 -7.36 -12.66
C LEU A 100 16.76 -8.70 -11.95
N TYR A 101 16.20 -8.70 -10.74
CA TYR A 101 16.07 -9.90 -9.92
C TYR A 101 14.70 -10.02 -9.26
N LEU A 102 14.27 -11.27 -9.10
CA LEU A 102 13.17 -11.67 -8.21
C LEU A 102 13.72 -12.07 -6.86
N TYR A 103 12.97 -11.79 -5.80
CA TYR A 103 13.31 -12.12 -4.42
C TYR A 103 12.13 -12.77 -3.70
N SER A 104 12.39 -13.80 -2.91
CA SER A 104 11.35 -14.43 -2.07
C SER A 104 10.97 -13.55 -0.89
N ASN A 105 11.95 -12.96 -0.21
CA ASN A 105 11.78 -12.02 0.89
C ASN A 105 12.11 -10.59 0.46
N LYS A 106 11.69 -9.59 1.24
CA LYS A 106 11.94 -8.19 0.96
C LYS A 106 13.44 -7.90 0.98
N PRO A 107 14.06 -7.55 -0.16
CA PRO A 107 15.45 -7.12 -0.20
C PRO A 107 15.59 -5.69 0.36
N TRP A 108 16.80 -5.30 0.70
CA TRP A 108 17.13 -3.93 1.11
C TRP A 108 18.14 -3.30 0.17
N LYS A 109 18.04 -2.01 0.00
CA LYS A 109 18.90 -1.26 -0.92
C LYS A 109 20.28 -1.07 -0.32
N ALA A 110 21.31 -1.54 -1.04
CA ALA A 110 22.71 -1.31 -0.75
C ALA A 110 23.30 -0.18 -1.64
N GLU A 111 24.59 -0.05 -1.73
CA GLU A 111 25.25 1.04 -2.47
C GLU A 111 25.06 0.95 -4.00
N ASN A 112 25.07 -0.26 -4.56
CA ASN A 112 25.01 -0.49 -6.00
C ASN A 112 24.02 -1.59 -6.43
N ASP A 113 23.44 -2.30 -5.47
CA ASP A 113 22.57 -3.46 -5.67
C ASP A 113 21.52 -3.57 -4.57
N TRP A 114 20.69 -4.59 -4.65
CA TRP A 114 19.74 -4.96 -3.61
C TRP A 114 20.24 -6.21 -2.89
N ASP A 115 20.60 -6.05 -1.61
CA ASP A 115 20.98 -7.16 -0.73
C ASP A 115 19.77 -7.97 -0.28
N TYR A 116 19.98 -9.24 -0.01
CA TYR A 116 18.91 -10.20 0.34
C TYR A 116 19.43 -11.31 1.27
N GLU A 117 18.54 -11.92 2.04
CA GLU A 117 18.87 -13.03 2.96
C GLU A 117 18.46 -14.40 2.44
N ASP A 118 17.58 -14.49 1.45
CA ASP A 118 16.97 -15.71 1.00
C ASP A 118 17.17 -15.90 -0.51
N ARG A 119 16.22 -16.50 -1.17
CA ARG A 119 16.30 -16.91 -2.57
C ARG A 119 16.12 -15.73 -3.52
N THR A 120 16.99 -15.66 -4.50
CA THR A 120 16.90 -14.72 -5.62
C THR A 120 17.07 -15.42 -6.96
N THR A 121 16.50 -14.85 -8.01
CA THR A 121 16.60 -15.36 -9.39
C THR A 121 16.76 -14.18 -10.37
N PRO A 122 17.74 -14.25 -11.27
CA PRO A 122 17.91 -13.23 -12.30
C PRO A 122 16.75 -13.28 -13.32
N VAL A 123 16.39 -12.10 -13.82
CA VAL A 123 15.39 -11.89 -14.84
C VAL A 123 16.03 -11.16 -16.02
N PHE A 124 15.49 -11.34 -17.23
CA PHE A 124 15.96 -10.58 -18.40
C PHE A 124 15.79 -9.09 -18.15
N ALA A 125 16.86 -8.32 -18.30
CA ALA A 125 16.91 -6.88 -18.01
C ALA A 125 15.96 -6.06 -18.90
N GLU A 126 15.55 -6.58 -20.06
CA GLU A 126 14.61 -5.93 -20.97
C GLU A 126 13.15 -5.97 -20.52
N LEU A 127 12.82 -6.86 -19.56
CA LEU A 127 11.49 -6.96 -18.99
C LEU A 127 11.28 -5.92 -17.88
N PHE A 128 10.03 -5.62 -17.58
CA PHE A 128 9.63 -4.78 -16.46
C PHE A 128 10.37 -3.43 -16.41
N LYS A 129 10.38 -2.69 -17.51
CA LYS A 129 11.09 -1.41 -17.65
C LYS A 129 10.66 -0.32 -16.66
N PHE A 130 9.51 -0.49 -16.02
CA PHE A 130 9.02 0.41 -14.96
C PHE A 130 9.75 0.20 -13.63
N VAL A 131 10.37 -0.97 -13.41
CA VAL A 131 11.21 -1.25 -12.24
C VAL A 131 12.56 -0.59 -12.45
N LYS A 132 12.92 0.37 -11.61
CA LYS A 132 14.13 1.19 -11.76
C LYS A 132 15.03 1.09 -10.53
N TRP A 133 16.30 1.38 -10.71
CA TRP A 133 17.23 1.52 -9.58
C TRP A 133 16.85 2.68 -8.64
N GLU A 134 16.29 3.76 -9.18
CA GLU A 134 15.87 4.95 -8.44
C GLU A 134 14.70 4.71 -7.50
N ASP A 135 13.99 3.59 -7.63
CA ASP A 135 12.92 3.21 -6.73
C ASP A 135 13.47 3.06 -5.30
N GLU A 136 12.79 3.67 -4.34
CA GLU A 136 13.21 3.64 -2.93
C GLU A 136 12.95 2.29 -2.27
N GLU A 137 11.94 1.58 -2.75
CA GLU A 137 11.47 0.30 -2.24
C GLU A 137 11.37 -0.73 -3.37
N PRO A 138 11.60 -2.02 -3.09
CA PRO A 138 11.38 -3.07 -4.09
C PRO A 138 9.88 -3.19 -4.38
N TRP A 139 9.56 -3.49 -5.62
CA TRP A 139 8.16 -3.70 -6.03
C TRP A 139 7.63 -5.02 -5.49
N LYS A 140 6.44 -4.99 -4.87
CA LYS A 140 5.70 -6.19 -4.52
C LYS A 140 4.99 -6.74 -5.75
N ILE A 141 5.18 -8.01 -6.05
CA ILE A 141 4.54 -8.68 -7.20
C ILE A 141 3.01 -8.61 -7.08
N ASP A 142 2.45 -8.83 -5.90
CA ASP A 142 1.00 -8.70 -5.66
C ASP A 142 0.46 -7.30 -5.98
N SER A 143 1.23 -6.25 -5.66
CA SER A 143 0.84 -4.88 -5.96
C SER A 143 0.87 -4.57 -7.45
N ILE A 144 1.81 -5.16 -8.19
CA ILE A 144 1.87 -5.05 -9.65
C ILE A 144 0.66 -5.75 -10.26
N LEU A 145 0.41 -7.01 -9.90
CA LEU A 145 -0.67 -7.81 -10.45
C LEU A 145 -2.07 -7.24 -10.13
N SER A 146 -2.23 -6.58 -8.99
CA SER A 146 -3.50 -5.97 -8.58
C SER A 146 -3.80 -4.62 -9.26
N ASN A 147 -2.78 -3.97 -9.84
CA ASN A 147 -2.92 -2.67 -10.51
C ASN A 147 -2.18 -2.66 -11.85
N CYS A 148 -2.44 -3.64 -12.69
CA CYS A 148 -1.86 -3.72 -14.03
C CYS A 148 -2.93 -3.74 -15.12
N GLU A 149 -2.53 -3.29 -16.29
CA GLU A 149 -3.25 -3.42 -17.55
C GLU A 149 -2.39 -4.25 -18.50
N VAL A 150 -2.95 -5.37 -18.99
CA VAL A 150 -2.25 -6.19 -19.97
C VAL A 150 -2.47 -5.60 -21.35
N ILE A 151 -1.36 -5.21 -21.99
CA ILE A 151 -1.38 -4.69 -23.36
C ILE A 151 -1.06 -5.82 -24.33
N GLU A 152 -1.76 -5.85 -25.47
CA GLU A 152 -1.39 -6.76 -26.56
C GLU A 152 -0.03 -6.33 -27.12
N ASP A 153 0.86 -7.30 -27.32
CA ASP A 153 2.12 -7.04 -28.00
C ASP A 153 1.79 -6.52 -29.41
N GLU A 154 2.18 -5.29 -29.71
CA GLU A 154 2.14 -4.82 -31.08
C GLU A 154 3.03 -5.77 -31.89
N LYS A 155 2.40 -6.66 -32.63
CA LYS A 155 3.09 -7.45 -33.66
C LYS A 155 3.62 -6.48 -34.70
N SER A 156 4.87 -6.18 -34.56
CA SER A 156 5.63 -5.49 -35.61
C SER A 156 5.89 -6.43 -36.78
#